data_8a945256eead569f8afa919c8357c624
#
_entry.id   8a945256eead569f8afa919c8357c624
#
_cell.length_a   1.000
_cell.length_b   1.000
_cell.length_c   1.000
_cell.angle_alpha   90.00
_cell.angle_beta   90.00
_cell.angle_gamma   90.00
#
_symmetry.space_group_name_H-M   'P 1'
#
loop_
_entity.id
_entity.type
_entity.pdbx_description
1 polymer ?
#
loop_
_entity_poly.entity_id
_entity_poly.type
_entity_poly.pdbx_seq_one_letter_code
_entity_poly.pdbx_strand_id
1 'polypeptide(L)'
;MIDEKKELESKKILAAKLKKAEKEARRKAIKNRKPFKGLQIRLTPSLFDEEGRQEPGENNWSGHGFDIHPQVTLISVALLFVFILLTLLFPIKAEHIFSGLMTGVIRNAGWFFVVAANIFIIAALYFAFGRFGNIKIGGNNAQPEFSKFGWYAMLLSAGMGIGLLFWSVGEPISHLQNPSPMFGSIEKGSAVAAQAAMATTFFHWGFHPWAIYSIVGLGLAFFSYNKGLPLTIRSVFYPLVGNKIYGILGNMIDVLSVLATLIGLATSLGLGVAQVNAGLNYLFGIQMSTGIQIVLIIVITGVATISVVLGLDGGVKRLSEINMVLAGVFMIVVLIAGPTVYILSGFSQNLGYYISELLEMSFWTETYRDTSWQGAWTIFYWAWWISWSPFVGMFIARISKGRTVREFILGVMLIPSLLSFLWMSVFGGTALYLQTNNIGDIATVVSQDVSVALFAMLKHLPWTSLLSTVGIILVTVFFVTSSDSGSLVVDHLISGGKLDSPVPQRVFWAVMEGVVAATLLVGGGLKSLQTASVMTGLPFAVLLILLVYSLKIGLQEEYEIEEAVRKSLVKVEKEHFLNEAISEVLQEEIASISDNSEFNKTEEEKNNV
;
A
#
# COMPACT_ATOMS: atom_id res chain seq x y z
N MET A 1 48.74 16.41 16.77
CA MET A 1 48.05 17.75 16.75
C MET A 1 48.18 18.49 15.41
N ILE A 2 49.43 18.70 14.89
CA ILE A 2 49.60 19.41 13.60
C ILE A 2 49.11 18.52 12.44
N ASP A 3 49.41 17.23 12.44
CA ASP A 3 48.96 16.26 11.40
C ASP A 3 47.45 16.04 11.45
N GLU A 4 46.83 15.90 12.59
CA GLU A 4 45.37 15.77 12.72
C GLU A 4 44.62 17.00 12.18
N LYS A 5 45.23 18.20 12.35
CA LYS A 5 44.65 19.45 11.85
C LYS A 5 44.74 19.56 10.33
N LYS A 6 45.83 19.08 9.73
CA LYS A 6 46.02 19.00 8.27
C LYS A 6 45.07 17.96 7.66
N GLU A 7 44.95 16.78 8.26
CA GLU A 7 44.03 15.74 7.82
C GLU A 7 42.54 16.18 7.89
N LEU A 8 42.15 16.90 8.94
CA LEU A 8 40.80 17.45 9.09
C LEU A 8 40.51 18.52 8.03
N GLU A 9 41.49 19.35 7.68
CA GLU A 9 41.38 20.41 6.67
C GLU A 9 41.27 19.79 5.26
N SER A 10 42.08 18.79 4.95
CA SER A 10 42.00 18.03 3.70
C SER A 10 40.63 17.36 3.54
N LYS A 11 40.11 16.68 4.57
CA LYS A 11 38.76 16.10 4.58
C LYS A 11 37.67 17.14 4.32
N LYS A 12 37.79 18.36 4.89
CA LYS A 12 36.84 19.45 4.65
C LYS A 12 36.90 19.95 3.19
N ILE A 13 38.09 20.09 2.63
CA ILE A 13 38.28 20.52 1.24
C ILE A 13 37.72 19.47 0.28
N LEU A 14 37.98 18.18 0.52
CA LEU A 14 37.45 17.09 -0.28
C LEU A 14 35.92 17.08 -0.21
N ALA A 15 35.33 17.18 0.96
CA ALA A 15 33.87 17.23 1.13
C ALA A 15 33.22 18.39 0.35
N ALA A 16 33.85 19.56 0.36
CA ALA A 16 33.38 20.73 -0.40
C ALA A 16 33.46 20.49 -1.92
N LYS A 17 34.59 19.91 -2.41
CA LYS A 17 34.77 19.54 -3.81
C LYS A 17 33.76 18.50 -4.26
N LEU A 18 33.53 17.45 -3.45
CA LEU A 18 32.54 16.42 -3.74
C LEU A 18 31.11 16.98 -3.83
N LYS A 19 30.73 17.84 -2.90
CA LYS A 19 29.41 18.51 -2.92
C LYS A 19 29.21 19.37 -4.18
N LYS A 20 30.25 20.09 -4.61
CA LYS A 20 30.23 20.90 -5.83
C LYS A 20 30.12 19.98 -7.08
N ALA A 21 30.93 18.92 -7.14
CA ALA A 21 30.95 17.97 -8.24
C ALA A 21 29.61 17.22 -8.36
N GLU A 22 29.02 16.82 -7.26
CA GLU A 22 27.68 16.21 -7.22
C GLU A 22 26.64 17.13 -7.88
N LYS A 23 26.60 18.40 -7.45
CA LYS A 23 25.67 19.40 -7.98
C LYS A 23 25.86 19.64 -9.48
N GLU A 24 27.10 19.77 -9.93
CA GLU A 24 27.44 19.97 -11.35
C GLU A 24 27.13 18.73 -12.20
N ALA A 25 27.51 17.51 -11.72
CA ALA A 25 27.21 16.26 -12.41
C ALA A 25 25.71 16.03 -12.55
N ARG A 26 24.93 16.30 -11.49
CA ARG A 26 23.47 16.20 -11.51
C ARG A 26 22.86 17.17 -12.54
N ARG A 27 23.29 18.44 -12.56
CA ARG A 27 22.87 19.43 -13.56
C ARG A 27 23.21 18.99 -14.99
N LYS A 28 24.44 18.47 -15.21
CA LYS A 28 24.88 18.00 -16.54
C LYS A 28 24.13 16.76 -16.98
N ALA A 29 23.86 15.80 -16.10
CA ALA A 29 23.08 14.61 -16.39
C ALA A 29 21.64 14.96 -16.80
N ILE A 30 21.01 15.90 -16.10
CA ILE A 30 19.68 16.42 -16.42
C ILE A 30 19.69 17.08 -17.81
N LYS A 31 20.68 17.95 -18.09
CA LYS A 31 20.77 18.69 -19.36
C LYS A 31 21.06 17.77 -20.56
N ASN A 32 21.85 16.72 -20.38
CA ASN A 32 22.26 15.80 -21.45
C ASN A 32 21.32 14.60 -21.63
N ARG A 33 20.20 14.59 -20.97
CA ARG A 33 19.23 13.51 -21.03
C ARG A 33 18.75 13.27 -22.47
N LYS A 34 18.84 12.00 -22.91
CA LYS A 34 18.27 11.60 -24.20
C LYS A 34 16.76 11.45 -24.05
N PRO A 35 15.95 12.00 -24.96
CA PRO A 35 14.52 11.74 -24.96
C PRO A 35 14.27 10.24 -25.12
N PHE A 36 13.29 9.74 -24.38
CA PHE A 36 12.92 8.32 -24.41
C PHE A 36 12.38 7.95 -25.80
N LYS A 37 13.03 6.99 -26.47
CA LYS A 37 12.57 6.42 -27.74
C LYS A 37 11.59 5.27 -27.44
N GLY A 38 10.38 5.57 -27.14
CA GLY A 38 9.31 4.60 -26.94
C GLY A 38 8.00 5.23 -27.28
N LEU A 39 6.89 4.53 -27.29
CA LEU A 39 5.56 5.02 -27.70
C LEU A 39 5.51 6.51 -28.10
N GLN A 40 4.94 6.87 -29.21
CA GLN A 40 4.87 8.25 -29.74
C GLN A 40 4.08 9.25 -28.86
N ILE A 41 3.90 8.95 -27.58
CA ILE A 41 3.48 9.90 -26.57
C ILE A 41 4.66 10.87 -26.40
N ARG A 42 4.47 12.11 -26.74
CA ARG A 42 5.48 13.18 -26.54
C ARG A 42 5.84 13.20 -25.05
N LEU A 43 6.95 12.55 -24.72
CA LEU A 43 7.52 12.62 -23.39
C LEU A 43 8.04 14.02 -23.16
N THR A 44 7.76 14.58 -22.03
CA THR A 44 8.30 15.89 -21.66
C THR A 44 9.81 15.82 -21.54
N PRO A 45 10.50 16.91 -21.87
CA PRO A 45 11.97 16.92 -21.94
C PRO A 45 12.65 16.66 -20.61
N SER A 46 12.05 16.99 -19.48
CA SER A 46 12.70 16.82 -18.17
C SER A 46 11.71 16.69 -17.02
N LEU A 47 11.91 15.69 -16.15
CA LEU A 47 11.24 15.61 -14.84
C LEU A 47 11.73 16.70 -13.85
N PHE A 48 12.77 17.46 -14.24
CA PHE A 48 13.37 18.51 -13.44
C PHE A 48 13.13 19.90 -14.02
N ASP A 49 12.31 19.98 -15.08
CA ASP A 49 11.89 21.27 -15.63
C ASP A 49 10.98 21.94 -14.59
N GLU A 50 11.46 23.02 -13.98
CA GLU A 50 10.69 23.78 -12.99
C GLU A 50 9.61 24.66 -13.67
N GLU A 51 9.72 24.89 -14.97
CA GLU A 51 8.75 25.66 -15.73
C GLU A 51 7.41 24.90 -15.85
N GLY A 52 6.35 25.50 -15.33
CA GLY A 52 4.99 24.97 -15.39
C GLY A 52 4.64 23.95 -14.29
N ARG A 53 5.50 23.76 -13.28
CA ARG A 53 5.12 23.05 -12.06
C ARG A 53 4.10 23.85 -11.27
N GLN A 54 3.14 23.12 -10.72
CA GLN A 54 2.17 23.69 -9.79
C GLN A 54 2.43 23.16 -8.39
N GLU A 55 2.32 24.04 -7.42
CA GLU A 55 2.37 23.68 -6.00
C GLU A 55 1.08 22.94 -5.60
N PRO A 56 1.14 22.06 -4.58
CA PRO A 56 -0.06 21.41 -4.07
C PRO A 56 -1.13 22.43 -3.68
N GLY A 57 -2.32 22.32 -4.25
CA GLY A 57 -3.43 23.22 -3.97
C GLY A 57 -3.40 24.56 -4.71
N GLU A 58 -2.47 24.81 -5.63
CA GLU A 58 -2.37 26.11 -6.37
C GLU A 58 -3.65 26.46 -7.12
N ASN A 59 -4.36 25.47 -7.66
CA ASN A 59 -5.63 25.66 -8.38
C ASN A 59 -6.87 25.45 -7.50
N ASN A 60 -6.72 25.43 -6.19
CA ASN A 60 -7.82 25.21 -5.28
C ASN A 60 -8.70 26.45 -5.15
N TRP A 61 -9.98 26.19 -4.96
CA TRP A 61 -10.92 27.16 -4.43
C TRP A 61 -10.98 27.02 -2.90
N SER A 62 -10.73 28.12 -2.20
CA SER A 62 -10.76 28.17 -0.74
C SER A 62 -11.89 29.08 -0.27
N GLY A 63 -12.80 28.55 0.56
CA GLY A 63 -13.93 29.31 1.10
C GLY A 63 -14.85 28.43 1.95
N HIS A 64 -15.57 29.05 2.89
CA HIS A 64 -16.56 28.38 3.75
C HIS A 64 -16.06 27.11 4.46
N GLY A 65 -14.79 27.04 4.79
CA GLY A 65 -14.19 25.85 5.43
C GLY A 65 -13.82 24.73 4.45
N PHE A 66 -13.71 25.02 3.16
CA PHE A 66 -13.25 24.10 2.12
C PHE A 66 -12.03 24.67 1.38
N ASP A 67 -11.11 23.81 1.00
CA ASP A 67 -9.93 24.08 0.19
C ASP A 67 -9.79 22.95 -0.83
N ILE A 68 -10.50 23.06 -1.94
CA ILE A 68 -10.77 21.96 -2.88
C ILE A 68 -10.28 22.28 -4.28
N HIS A 69 -9.83 21.26 -5.00
CA HIS A 69 -9.66 21.34 -6.44
C HIS A 69 -11.04 21.27 -7.13
N PRO A 70 -11.56 22.37 -7.72
CA PRO A 70 -12.98 22.45 -8.08
C PRO A 70 -13.45 21.34 -9.01
N GLN A 71 -12.70 21.06 -10.09
CA GLN A 71 -13.11 20.07 -11.09
C GLN A 71 -13.12 18.65 -10.52
N VAL A 72 -12.09 18.25 -9.75
CA VAL A 72 -12.01 16.91 -9.16
C VAL A 72 -13.14 16.73 -8.17
N THR A 73 -13.33 17.69 -7.27
CA THR A 73 -14.34 17.59 -6.21
C THR A 73 -15.76 17.59 -6.78
N LEU A 74 -16.09 18.53 -7.65
CA LEU A 74 -17.45 18.65 -8.20
C LEU A 74 -17.84 17.43 -9.04
N ILE A 75 -16.92 16.91 -9.86
CA ILE A 75 -17.20 15.71 -10.67
C ILE A 75 -17.37 14.49 -9.75
N SER A 76 -16.47 14.29 -8.77
CA SER A 76 -16.56 13.16 -7.84
C SER A 76 -17.86 13.20 -7.04
N VAL A 77 -18.21 14.36 -6.46
CA VAL A 77 -19.46 14.53 -5.70
C VAL A 77 -20.69 14.33 -6.58
N ALA A 78 -20.69 14.86 -7.81
CA ALA A 78 -21.82 14.68 -8.74
C ALA A 78 -22.03 13.21 -9.11
N LEU A 79 -20.95 12.48 -9.42
CA LEU A 79 -21.03 11.05 -9.72
C LEU A 79 -21.51 10.23 -8.50
N LEU A 80 -21.01 10.53 -7.31
CA LEU A 80 -21.46 9.87 -6.07
C LEU A 80 -22.92 10.20 -5.77
N PHE A 81 -23.32 11.45 -5.93
CA PHE A 81 -24.71 11.87 -5.70
C PHE A 81 -25.68 11.15 -6.64
N VAL A 82 -25.37 11.09 -7.94
CA VAL A 82 -26.17 10.35 -8.92
C VAL A 82 -26.24 8.88 -8.56
N PHE A 83 -25.10 8.26 -8.19
CA PHE A 83 -25.04 6.88 -7.77
C PHE A 83 -25.93 6.62 -6.54
N ILE A 84 -25.80 7.42 -5.48
CA ILE A 84 -26.59 7.32 -4.24
C ILE A 84 -28.07 7.50 -4.55
N LEU A 85 -28.43 8.56 -5.27
CA LEU A 85 -29.82 8.87 -5.58
C LEU A 85 -30.51 7.74 -6.36
N LEU A 86 -29.86 7.27 -7.44
CA LEU A 86 -30.42 6.20 -8.25
C LEU A 86 -30.55 4.88 -7.49
N THR A 87 -29.54 4.54 -6.65
CA THR A 87 -29.58 3.32 -5.84
C THR A 87 -30.69 3.37 -4.78
N LEU A 88 -30.89 4.50 -4.11
CA LEU A 88 -31.90 4.64 -3.07
C LEU A 88 -33.32 4.77 -3.64
N LEU A 89 -33.50 5.44 -4.80
CA LEU A 89 -34.81 5.55 -5.43
C LEU A 89 -35.27 4.25 -6.12
N PHE A 90 -34.34 3.45 -6.60
CA PHE A 90 -34.63 2.24 -7.37
C PHE A 90 -33.80 1.03 -6.92
N PRO A 91 -33.84 0.61 -5.63
CA PRO A 91 -32.93 -0.39 -5.07
C PRO A 91 -32.97 -1.74 -5.81
N ILE A 92 -34.15 -2.24 -6.17
CA ILE A 92 -34.31 -3.50 -6.91
C ILE A 92 -33.69 -3.40 -8.32
N LYS A 93 -33.89 -2.28 -9.02
CA LYS A 93 -33.26 -2.08 -10.33
C LYS A 93 -31.76 -1.92 -10.21
N ALA A 94 -31.30 -1.22 -9.18
CA ALA A 94 -29.87 -1.06 -8.89
C ALA A 94 -29.20 -2.42 -8.65
N GLU A 95 -29.81 -3.29 -7.84
CA GLU A 95 -29.31 -4.67 -7.61
C GLU A 95 -29.21 -5.47 -8.91
N HIS A 96 -30.23 -5.43 -9.77
CA HIS A 96 -30.20 -6.09 -11.07
C HIS A 96 -29.11 -5.54 -11.98
N ILE A 97 -28.96 -4.22 -12.05
CA ILE A 97 -27.91 -3.55 -12.83
C ILE A 97 -26.53 -3.96 -12.29
N PHE A 98 -26.31 -3.89 -10.99
CA PHE A 98 -25.05 -4.28 -10.37
C PHE A 98 -24.71 -5.74 -10.65
N SER A 99 -25.66 -6.63 -10.49
CA SER A 99 -25.48 -8.06 -10.79
C SER A 99 -25.13 -8.30 -12.26
N GLY A 100 -25.81 -7.62 -13.19
CA GLY A 100 -25.53 -7.69 -14.62
C GLY A 100 -24.15 -7.15 -14.99
N LEU A 101 -23.77 -5.99 -14.41
CA LEU A 101 -22.47 -5.39 -14.61
C LEU A 101 -21.34 -6.27 -14.06
N MET A 102 -21.50 -6.82 -12.85
CA MET A 102 -20.53 -7.74 -12.26
C MET A 102 -20.30 -8.95 -13.16
N THR A 103 -21.37 -9.62 -13.59
CA THR A 103 -21.32 -10.76 -14.52
C THR A 103 -20.65 -10.37 -15.84
N GLY A 104 -20.99 -9.20 -16.39
CA GLY A 104 -20.40 -8.69 -17.63
C GLY A 104 -18.91 -8.43 -17.50
N VAL A 105 -18.47 -7.79 -16.41
CA VAL A 105 -17.03 -7.53 -16.16
C VAL A 105 -16.26 -8.82 -15.93
N ILE A 106 -16.76 -9.70 -15.07
CA ILE A 106 -16.09 -10.98 -14.78
C ILE A 106 -15.92 -11.80 -16.07
N ARG A 107 -16.98 -11.94 -16.87
CA ARG A 107 -16.93 -12.73 -18.10
C ARG A 107 -15.99 -12.16 -19.16
N ASN A 108 -15.95 -10.84 -19.33
CA ASN A 108 -15.21 -10.22 -20.43
C ASN A 108 -13.82 -9.71 -20.01
N ALA A 109 -13.63 -9.35 -18.74
CA ALA A 109 -12.41 -8.72 -18.22
C ALA A 109 -11.83 -9.42 -16.98
N GLY A 110 -12.37 -10.54 -16.52
CA GLY A 110 -11.83 -11.28 -15.37
C GLY A 110 -10.36 -11.67 -15.57
N TRP A 111 -10.02 -12.19 -16.76
CA TRP A 111 -8.64 -12.51 -17.13
C TRP A 111 -7.68 -11.31 -16.99
N PHE A 112 -8.18 -10.10 -17.21
CA PHE A 112 -7.36 -8.89 -17.13
C PHE A 112 -6.92 -8.59 -15.70
N PHE A 113 -7.75 -8.83 -14.68
CA PHE A 113 -7.35 -8.68 -13.27
C PHE A 113 -6.24 -9.66 -12.90
N VAL A 114 -6.31 -10.92 -13.41
CA VAL A 114 -5.25 -11.92 -13.20
C VAL A 114 -3.94 -11.45 -13.82
N VAL A 115 -3.97 -11.01 -15.07
CA VAL A 115 -2.78 -10.48 -15.77
C VAL A 115 -2.24 -9.24 -15.06
N ALA A 116 -3.09 -8.31 -14.65
CA ALA A 116 -2.68 -7.10 -13.95
C ALA A 116 -1.98 -7.42 -12.62
N ALA A 117 -2.54 -8.31 -11.79
CA ALA A 117 -1.94 -8.72 -10.54
C ALA A 117 -0.55 -9.36 -10.74
N ASN A 118 -0.39 -10.18 -11.77
CA ASN A 118 0.91 -10.75 -12.15
C ASN A 118 1.91 -9.69 -12.64
N ILE A 119 1.46 -8.71 -13.41
CA ILE A 119 2.32 -7.58 -13.82
C ILE A 119 2.83 -6.85 -12.59
N PHE A 120 1.99 -6.62 -11.57
CA PHE A 120 2.40 -5.89 -10.37
C PHE A 120 3.44 -6.65 -9.56
N ILE A 121 3.27 -7.95 -9.34
CA ILE A 121 4.26 -8.76 -8.61
C ILE A 121 5.58 -8.87 -9.38
N ILE A 122 5.53 -9.10 -10.68
CA ILE A 122 6.73 -9.17 -11.55
C ILE A 122 7.45 -7.82 -11.56
N ALA A 123 6.71 -6.70 -11.68
CA ALA A 123 7.29 -5.36 -11.64
C ALA A 123 7.93 -5.05 -10.29
N ALA A 124 7.27 -5.40 -9.18
CA ALA A 124 7.82 -5.23 -7.84
C ALA A 124 9.14 -5.99 -7.68
N LEU A 125 9.19 -7.26 -8.05
CA LEU A 125 10.42 -8.05 -8.01
C LEU A 125 11.51 -7.49 -8.94
N TYR A 126 11.15 -7.07 -10.15
CA TYR A 126 12.08 -6.42 -11.08
C TYR A 126 12.68 -5.13 -10.50
N PHE A 127 11.88 -4.29 -9.85
CA PHE A 127 12.38 -3.06 -9.22
C PHE A 127 13.24 -3.34 -7.99
N ALA A 128 12.87 -4.34 -7.19
CA ALA A 128 13.63 -4.70 -5.99
C ALA A 128 14.98 -5.35 -6.28
N PHE A 129 15.01 -6.32 -7.19
CA PHE A 129 16.21 -7.12 -7.47
C PHE A 129 17.03 -6.63 -8.67
N GLY A 130 16.44 -5.78 -9.51
CA GLY A 130 17.12 -5.13 -10.62
C GLY A 130 18.01 -3.96 -10.16
N ARG A 131 18.52 -3.22 -11.14
CA ARG A 131 19.44 -2.08 -10.94
C ARG A 131 18.83 -0.91 -10.15
N PHE A 132 17.51 -0.85 -10.02
CA PHE A 132 16.80 0.21 -9.32
C PHE A 132 16.74 0.00 -7.79
N GLY A 133 17.03 -1.21 -7.32
CA GLY A 133 16.85 -1.61 -5.92
C GLY A 133 17.62 -0.75 -4.90
N ASN A 134 18.72 -0.12 -5.32
CA ASN A 134 19.54 0.71 -4.45
C ASN A 134 19.15 2.20 -4.48
N ILE A 135 18.25 2.62 -5.39
CA ILE A 135 17.75 4.00 -5.42
C ILE A 135 17.07 4.31 -4.10
N LYS A 136 17.40 5.45 -3.50
CA LYS A 136 16.87 5.87 -2.22
C LYS A 136 15.70 6.82 -2.40
N ILE A 137 14.59 6.54 -1.74
CA ILE A 137 13.39 7.37 -1.75
C ILE A 137 13.68 8.69 -1.04
N GLY A 138 13.58 9.81 -1.76
CA GLY A 138 13.94 11.14 -1.29
C GLY A 138 15.38 11.54 -1.59
N GLY A 139 16.10 10.73 -2.39
CA GLY A 139 17.48 10.97 -2.81
C GLY A 139 18.53 10.48 -1.82
N ASN A 140 19.82 10.49 -2.24
CA ASN A 140 20.91 9.85 -1.52
C ASN A 140 21.12 10.37 -0.08
N ASN A 141 20.80 11.64 0.17
CA ASN A 141 20.94 12.28 1.48
C ASN A 141 19.73 12.13 2.40
N ALA A 142 18.63 11.54 1.91
CA ALA A 142 17.44 11.34 2.72
C ALA A 142 17.74 10.35 3.85
N GLN A 143 17.30 10.67 5.06
CA GLN A 143 17.38 9.77 6.21
C GLN A 143 15.98 9.18 6.49
N PRO A 144 15.90 7.90 6.92
CA PRO A 144 14.64 7.33 7.35
C PRO A 144 14.07 8.13 8.52
N GLU A 145 12.81 8.51 8.41
CA GLU A 145 12.07 9.24 9.44
C GLU A 145 11.73 8.34 10.63
N PHE A 146 11.58 7.04 10.38
CA PHE A 146 11.25 6.03 11.37
C PHE A 146 12.34 4.96 11.46
N SER A 147 12.56 4.41 12.66
CA SER A 147 13.42 3.22 12.83
C SER A 147 12.89 2.04 11.99
N LYS A 148 13.73 1.04 11.71
CA LYS A 148 13.28 -0.16 10.98
C LYS A 148 12.12 -0.87 11.69
N PHE A 149 12.22 -1.03 13.01
CA PHE A 149 11.18 -1.67 13.80
C PHE A 149 9.87 -0.86 13.77
N GLY A 150 9.93 0.46 13.97
CA GLY A 150 8.76 1.33 13.90
C GLY A 150 8.11 1.31 12.51
N TRP A 151 8.91 1.31 11.44
CA TRP A 151 8.40 1.21 10.09
C TRP A 151 7.70 -0.14 9.82
N TYR A 152 8.29 -1.27 10.26
CA TYR A 152 7.64 -2.58 10.14
C TYR A 152 6.35 -2.65 10.95
N ALA A 153 6.32 -2.08 12.17
CA ALA A 153 5.11 -2.01 12.97
C ALA A 153 3.99 -1.22 12.27
N MET A 154 4.32 -0.11 11.60
CA MET A 154 3.35 0.66 10.80
C MET A 154 2.88 -0.10 9.56
N LEU A 155 3.77 -0.87 8.89
CA LEU A 155 3.37 -1.75 7.78
C LEU A 155 2.42 -2.88 8.26
N LEU A 156 2.69 -3.47 9.42
CA LEU A 156 1.80 -4.45 10.04
C LEU A 156 0.43 -3.83 10.34
N SER A 157 0.42 -2.60 10.88
CA SER A 157 -0.83 -1.86 11.13
C SER A 157 -1.65 -1.61 9.85
N ALA A 158 -0.97 -1.32 8.73
CA ALA A 158 -1.64 -1.16 7.44
C ALA A 158 -2.27 -2.47 6.93
N GLY A 159 -1.71 -3.62 7.32
CA GLY A 159 -2.23 -4.95 6.98
C GLY A 159 -3.38 -5.41 7.85
N MET A 160 -3.53 -4.83 9.03
CA MET A 160 -4.61 -5.18 9.98
C MET A 160 -5.85 -4.33 9.68
N GLY A 161 -6.95 -4.97 9.42
CA GLY A 161 -8.19 -4.26 9.11
C GLY A 161 -9.43 -5.15 9.19
N ILE A 162 -10.58 -4.55 8.90
CA ILE A 162 -11.90 -5.19 8.93
C ILE A 162 -11.91 -6.46 8.08
N GLY A 163 -11.38 -6.39 6.85
CA GLY A 163 -11.37 -7.51 5.93
C GLY A 163 -10.66 -8.74 6.50
N LEU A 164 -9.53 -8.53 7.19
CA LEU A 164 -8.78 -9.62 7.81
C LEU A 164 -9.59 -10.34 8.91
N LEU A 165 -10.32 -9.58 9.74
CA LEU A 165 -11.22 -10.15 10.76
C LEU A 165 -12.43 -10.84 10.13
N PHE A 166 -13.04 -10.23 9.10
CA PHE A 166 -14.23 -10.74 8.45
C PHE A 166 -13.97 -12.08 7.75
N TRP A 167 -12.90 -12.15 6.97
CA TRP A 167 -12.60 -13.30 6.12
C TRP A 167 -11.74 -14.37 6.79
N SER A 168 -11.14 -14.10 7.96
CA SER A 168 -10.20 -15.04 8.60
C SER A 168 -10.78 -16.42 8.89
N VAL A 169 -12.07 -16.51 9.15
CA VAL A 169 -12.82 -17.77 9.34
C VAL A 169 -13.70 -18.05 8.13
N GLY A 170 -14.37 -17.03 7.60
CA GLY A 170 -15.34 -17.16 6.53
C GLY A 170 -14.76 -17.75 5.26
N GLU A 171 -13.60 -17.29 4.83
CA GLU A 171 -12.97 -17.73 3.58
C GLU A 171 -12.45 -19.18 3.67
N PRO A 172 -11.63 -19.59 4.65
CA PRO A 172 -11.18 -20.98 4.77
C PRO A 172 -12.34 -21.98 4.86
N ILE A 173 -13.39 -21.66 5.60
CA ILE A 173 -14.58 -22.53 5.71
C ILE A 173 -15.35 -22.59 4.39
N SER A 174 -15.49 -21.46 3.68
CA SER A 174 -16.14 -21.44 2.38
C SER A 174 -15.38 -22.28 1.35
N HIS A 175 -14.05 -22.21 1.35
CA HIS A 175 -13.20 -23.02 0.46
C HIS A 175 -13.13 -24.49 0.89
N LEU A 176 -13.29 -24.81 2.17
CA LEU A 176 -13.42 -26.20 2.62
C LEU A 176 -14.68 -26.85 2.03
N GLN A 177 -15.79 -26.10 1.96
CA GLN A 177 -17.09 -26.60 1.42
C GLN A 177 -17.19 -26.49 -0.09
N ASN A 178 -16.51 -25.53 -0.69
CA ASN A 178 -16.45 -25.33 -2.14
C ASN A 178 -14.99 -25.12 -2.57
N PRO A 179 -14.18 -26.20 -2.61
CA PRO A 179 -12.77 -26.12 -2.95
C PRO A 179 -12.54 -25.45 -4.29
N SER A 180 -11.46 -24.69 -4.39
CA SER A 180 -11.09 -24.04 -5.63
C SER A 180 -10.84 -25.05 -6.74
N PRO A 181 -11.49 -24.89 -7.91
CA PRO A 181 -11.29 -25.78 -9.05
C PRO A 181 -9.86 -25.80 -9.60
N MET A 182 -9.03 -24.82 -9.24
CA MET A 182 -7.61 -24.77 -9.64
C MET A 182 -6.81 -25.98 -9.17
N PHE A 183 -7.18 -26.58 -8.05
CA PHE A 183 -6.54 -27.80 -7.50
C PHE A 183 -7.14 -29.11 -8.01
N GLY A 184 -7.97 -29.05 -9.06
CA GLY A 184 -8.68 -30.21 -9.60
C GLY A 184 -9.95 -30.54 -8.83
N SER A 185 -10.35 -31.82 -8.88
CA SER A 185 -11.53 -32.32 -8.17
C SER A 185 -11.13 -32.76 -6.77
N ILE A 186 -11.47 -31.96 -5.77
CA ILE A 186 -11.21 -32.24 -4.35
C ILE A 186 -12.55 -32.50 -3.67
N GLU A 187 -12.61 -33.56 -2.86
CA GLU A 187 -13.78 -33.84 -2.03
C GLU A 187 -13.94 -32.78 -0.95
N LYS A 188 -15.11 -32.16 -0.90
CA LYS A 188 -15.45 -31.14 0.11
C LYS A 188 -15.34 -31.71 1.53
N GLY A 189 -14.88 -30.88 2.46
CA GLY A 189 -14.72 -31.26 3.86
C GLY A 189 -13.51 -32.17 4.14
N SER A 190 -12.78 -32.63 3.13
CA SER A 190 -11.60 -33.49 3.30
C SER A 190 -10.38 -32.73 3.83
N ALA A 191 -9.37 -33.46 4.33
CA ALA A 191 -8.09 -32.86 4.74
C ALA A 191 -7.36 -32.14 3.57
N VAL A 192 -7.49 -32.69 2.34
CA VAL A 192 -6.94 -32.04 1.13
C VAL A 192 -7.68 -30.73 0.84
N ALA A 193 -9.01 -30.71 1.02
CA ALA A 193 -9.80 -29.50 0.88
C ALA A 193 -9.40 -28.43 1.91
N ALA A 194 -9.10 -28.82 3.15
CA ALA A 194 -8.64 -27.89 4.18
C ALA A 194 -7.27 -27.28 3.84
N GLN A 195 -6.33 -28.07 3.31
CA GLN A 195 -5.03 -27.59 2.86
C GLN A 195 -5.18 -26.63 1.65
N ALA A 196 -5.97 -27.00 0.64
CA ALA A 196 -6.28 -26.18 -0.52
C ALA A 196 -6.98 -24.87 -0.12
N ALA A 197 -7.90 -24.92 0.84
CA ALA A 197 -8.59 -23.75 1.39
C ALA A 197 -7.60 -22.74 2.02
N MET A 198 -6.65 -23.22 2.80
CA MET A 198 -5.65 -22.33 3.40
C MET A 198 -4.67 -21.76 2.37
N ALA A 199 -4.25 -22.55 1.37
CA ALA A 199 -3.40 -22.06 0.30
C ALA A 199 -4.10 -20.97 -0.53
N THR A 200 -5.38 -21.17 -0.86
CA THR A 200 -6.22 -20.19 -1.54
C THR A 200 -6.36 -18.91 -0.70
N THR A 201 -6.61 -19.04 0.60
CA THR A 201 -6.69 -17.89 1.52
C THR A 201 -5.36 -17.14 1.58
N PHE A 202 -4.22 -17.85 1.66
CA PHE A 202 -2.90 -17.21 1.61
C PHE A 202 -2.66 -16.51 0.28
N PHE A 203 -3.13 -17.06 -0.82
CA PHE A 203 -3.05 -16.44 -2.14
C PHE A 203 -3.78 -15.10 -2.20
N HIS A 204 -4.98 -15.03 -1.67
CA HIS A 204 -5.79 -13.81 -1.68
C HIS A 204 -5.28 -12.73 -0.72
N TRP A 205 -4.53 -13.09 0.34
CA TRP A 205 -4.06 -12.17 1.41
C TRP A 205 -2.54 -11.99 1.47
N GLY A 206 -1.80 -12.63 0.55
CA GLY A 206 -0.34 -12.68 0.54
C GLY A 206 0.31 -11.72 -0.44
N PHE A 207 1.21 -12.26 -1.27
CA PHE A 207 2.13 -11.45 -2.06
C PHE A 207 1.46 -10.59 -3.12
N HIS A 208 0.36 -11.04 -3.74
CA HIS A 208 -0.32 -10.29 -4.81
C HIS A 208 -0.93 -8.97 -4.33
N PRO A 209 -1.77 -8.91 -3.28
CA PRO A 209 -2.26 -7.64 -2.75
C PRO A 209 -1.13 -6.71 -2.31
N TRP A 210 -0.11 -7.24 -1.65
CA TRP A 210 0.99 -6.43 -1.18
C TRP A 210 1.91 -5.95 -2.31
N ALA A 211 1.98 -6.66 -3.44
CA ALA A 211 2.62 -6.18 -4.66
C ALA A 211 1.84 -4.99 -5.26
N ILE A 212 0.51 -5.05 -5.30
CA ILE A 212 -0.34 -3.92 -5.75
C ILE A 212 -0.03 -2.68 -4.91
N TYR A 213 -0.07 -2.83 -3.57
CA TYR A 213 0.20 -1.71 -2.66
C TYR A 213 1.63 -1.19 -2.74
N SER A 214 2.62 -2.08 -2.92
CA SER A 214 4.01 -1.67 -3.06
C SER A 214 4.26 -0.85 -4.33
N ILE A 215 3.63 -1.21 -5.45
CA ILE A 215 3.75 -0.48 -6.71
C ILE A 215 3.13 0.93 -6.58
N VAL A 216 1.93 1.05 -6.02
CA VAL A 216 1.28 2.35 -5.83
C VAL A 216 2.05 3.21 -4.83
N GLY A 217 2.42 2.62 -3.69
CA GLY A 217 3.17 3.32 -2.65
C GLY A 217 4.56 3.78 -3.12
N LEU A 218 5.28 2.93 -3.87
CA LEU A 218 6.58 3.30 -4.46
C LEU A 218 6.43 4.43 -5.48
N GLY A 219 5.41 4.35 -6.35
CA GLY A 219 5.12 5.39 -7.33
C GLY A 219 4.88 6.73 -6.65
N LEU A 220 3.98 6.78 -5.69
CA LEU A 220 3.68 7.99 -4.92
C LEU A 220 4.91 8.53 -4.18
N ALA A 221 5.64 7.67 -3.45
CA ALA A 221 6.81 8.06 -2.70
C ALA A 221 7.93 8.60 -3.61
N PHE A 222 8.22 7.89 -4.70
CA PHE A 222 9.28 8.27 -5.63
C PHE A 222 8.98 9.60 -6.32
N PHE A 223 7.79 9.77 -6.90
CA PHE A 223 7.47 11.00 -7.61
C PHE A 223 7.29 12.20 -6.68
N SER A 224 6.83 11.98 -5.46
CA SER A 224 6.73 13.06 -4.48
C SER A 224 8.11 13.41 -3.90
N TYR A 225 8.85 12.47 -3.36
CA TYR A 225 10.06 12.76 -2.60
C TYR A 225 11.32 12.92 -3.47
N ASN A 226 11.45 12.19 -4.59
CA ASN A 226 12.62 12.34 -5.47
C ASN A 226 12.41 13.41 -6.54
N LYS A 227 11.15 13.60 -7.00
CA LYS A 227 10.83 14.52 -8.09
C LYS A 227 10.12 15.80 -7.65
N GLY A 228 9.69 15.88 -6.38
CA GLY A 228 9.03 17.06 -5.80
C GLY A 228 7.65 17.34 -6.40
N LEU A 229 6.94 16.32 -6.89
CA LEU A 229 5.57 16.44 -7.38
C LEU A 229 4.56 16.29 -6.22
N PRO A 230 3.31 16.79 -6.35
CA PRO A 230 2.28 16.58 -5.35
C PRO A 230 2.08 15.08 -5.01
N LEU A 231 1.72 14.77 -3.77
CA LEU A 231 1.47 13.40 -3.33
C LEU A 231 0.08 12.94 -3.79
N THR A 232 -0.11 12.79 -5.09
CA THR A 232 -1.36 12.36 -5.74
C THR A 232 -1.07 11.33 -6.83
N ILE A 233 -2.09 10.54 -7.18
CA ILE A 233 -1.95 9.50 -8.22
C ILE A 233 -1.61 10.12 -9.58
N ARG A 234 -2.17 11.31 -9.92
CA ARG A 234 -1.84 11.99 -11.17
C ARG A 234 -0.35 12.26 -11.36
N SER A 235 0.35 12.55 -10.27
CA SER A 235 1.78 12.88 -10.28
C SER A 235 2.65 11.76 -10.83
N VAL A 236 2.24 10.51 -10.59
CA VAL A 236 2.98 9.34 -11.09
C VAL A 236 3.00 9.28 -12.62
N PHE A 237 2.05 9.91 -13.29
CA PHE A 237 1.95 9.92 -14.76
C PHE A 237 2.75 11.04 -15.43
N TYR A 238 3.45 11.87 -14.66
CA TYR A 238 4.26 12.96 -15.21
C TYR A 238 5.24 12.51 -16.30
N PRO A 239 5.96 11.38 -16.21
CA PRO A 239 6.83 10.90 -17.29
C PRO A 239 6.10 10.62 -18.61
N LEU A 240 4.81 10.32 -18.58
CA LEU A 240 4.03 9.96 -19.75
C LEU A 240 3.36 11.16 -20.41
N VAL A 241 2.86 12.09 -19.61
CA VAL A 241 2.00 13.17 -20.10
C VAL A 241 2.47 14.58 -19.73
N GLY A 242 3.53 14.71 -18.95
CA GLY A 242 4.10 15.98 -18.52
C GLY A 242 3.13 16.86 -17.77
N ASN A 243 3.18 18.18 -18.02
CA ASN A 243 2.32 19.15 -17.36
C ASN A 243 0.81 18.95 -17.63
N LYS A 244 0.43 18.02 -18.52
CA LYS A 244 -0.98 17.63 -18.69
C LYS A 244 -1.58 16.95 -17.46
N ILE A 245 -0.75 16.52 -16.49
CA ILE A 245 -1.23 16.09 -15.18
C ILE A 245 -2.00 17.16 -14.43
N TYR A 246 -1.77 18.43 -14.70
CA TYR A 246 -2.48 19.57 -14.11
C TYR A 246 -3.76 19.96 -14.86
N GLY A 247 -4.05 19.29 -15.98
CA GLY A 247 -5.23 19.49 -16.81
C GLY A 247 -6.27 18.36 -16.67
N ILE A 248 -7.11 18.23 -17.70
CA ILE A 248 -8.23 17.27 -17.73
C ILE A 248 -7.79 15.83 -17.47
N LEU A 249 -6.67 15.39 -18.04
CA LEU A 249 -6.17 14.01 -17.83
C LEU A 249 -5.85 13.73 -16.35
N GLY A 250 -5.16 14.65 -15.69
CA GLY A 250 -4.87 14.51 -14.27
C GLY A 250 -6.15 14.56 -13.42
N ASN A 251 -7.09 15.43 -13.76
CA ASN A 251 -8.38 15.50 -13.06
C ASN A 251 -9.17 14.18 -13.18
N MET A 252 -9.19 13.56 -14.38
CA MET A 252 -9.80 12.24 -14.57
C MET A 252 -9.13 11.15 -13.73
N ILE A 253 -7.79 11.14 -13.66
CA ILE A 253 -7.03 10.20 -12.84
C ILE A 253 -7.40 10.37 -11.36
N ASP A 254 -7.44 11.59 -10.85
CA ASP A 254 -7.77 11.81 -9.45
C ASP A 254 -9.26 11.55 -9.15
N VAL A 255 -10.19 11.86 -10.04
CA VAL A 255 -11.60 11.45 -9.89
C VAL A 255 -11.74 9.94 -9.78
N LEU A 256 -11.09 9.19 -10.67
CA LEU A 256 -11.09 7.72 -10.59
C LEU A 256 -10.46 7.22 -9.29
N SER A 257 -9.39 7.87 -8.82
CA SER A 257 -8.73 7.54 -7.56
C SER A 257 -9.62 7.80 -6.34
N VAL A 258 -10.35 8.92 -6.33
CA VAL A 258 -11.34 9.26 -5.30
C VAL A 258 -12.46 8.23 -5.26
N LEU A 259 -13.05 7.90 -6.42
CA LEU A 259 -14.13 6.93 -6.51
C LEU A 259 -13.66 5.52 -6.10
N ALA A 260 -12.50 5.07 -6.57
CA ALA A 260 -11.93 3.78 -6.19
C ALA A 260 -11.68 3.72 -4.67
N THR A 261 -11.06 4.74 -4.09
CA THR A 261 -10.79 4.83 -2.65
C THR A 261 -12.08 4.77 -1.84
N LEU A 262 -13.07 5.58 -2.16
CA LEU A 262 -14.35 5.63 -1.44
C LEU A 262 -15.10 4.30 -1.53
N ILE A 263 -15.18 3.69 -2.71
CA ILE A 263 -15.85 2.39 -2.88
C ILE A 263 -15.08 1.28 -2.15
N GLY A 264 -13.76 1.27 -2.24
CA GLY A 264 -12.93 0.30 -1.51
C GLY A 264 -13.12 0.40 0.01
N LEU A 265 -13.13 1.61 0.57
CA LEU A 265 -13.41 1.87 1.98
C LEU A 265 -14.84 1.48 2.34
N ALA A 266 -15.84 1.92 1.57
CA ALA A 266 -17.24 1.59 1.81
C ALA A 266 -17.49 0.07 1.82
N THR A 267 -16.78 -0.69 0.97
CA THR A 267 -16.84 -2.16 0.97
C THR A 267 -16.35 -2.71 2.31
N SER A 268 -15.19 -2.26 2.79
CA SER A 268 -14.66 -2.67 4.09
C SER A 268 -15.59 -2.29 5.25
N LEU A 269 -16.12 -1.06 5.24
CA LEU A 269 -17.05 -0.58 6.26
C LEU A 269 -18.34 -1.40 6.27
N GLY A 270 -18.90 -1.72 5.10
CA GLY A 270 -20.08 -2.55 4.97
C GLY A 270 -19.89 -3.97 5.53
N LEU A 271 -18.74 -4.60 5.22
CA LEU A 271 -18.35 -5.90 5.80
C LEU A 271 -18.22 -5.81 7.33
N GLY A 272 -17.57 -4.78 7.84
CA GLY A 272 -17.38 -4.57 9.27
C GLY A 272 -18.72 -4.41 10.02
N VAL A 273 -19.62 -3.63 9.47
CA VAL A 273 -20.94 -3.42 10.08
C VAL A 273 -21.78 -4.70 10.08
N ALA A 274 -21.73 -5.49 9.00
CA ALA A 274 -22.39 -6.79 8.95
C ALA A 274 -21.85 -7.71 10.06
N GLN A 275 -20.52 -7.74 10.25
CA GLN A 275 -19.88 -8.53 11.31
C GLN A 275 -20.20 -8.02 12.71
N VAL A 276 -20.22 -6.69 12.94
CA VAL A 276 -20.65 -6.11 14.23
C VAL A 276 -22.10 -6.49 14.54
N ASN A 277 -23.02 -6.38 13.56
CA ASN A 277 -24.41 -6.79 13.75
C ASN A 277 -24.53 -8.29 14.06
N ALA A 278 -23.75 -9.14 13.39
CA ALA A 278 -23.69 -10.57 13.70
C ALA A 278 -23.21 -10.85 15.13
N GLY A 279 -22.18 -10.14 15.59
CA GLY A 279 -21.68 -10.24 16.97
C GLY A 279 -22.70 -9.76 18.01
N LEU A 280 -23.39 -8.66 17.74
CA LEU A 280 -24.47 -8.17 18.60
C LEU A 280 -25.68 -9.11 18.63
N ASN A 281 -25.99 -9.76 17.51
CA ASN A 281 -26.99 -10.82 17.48
C ASN A 281 -26.56 -12.00 18.36
N TYR A 282 -25.31 -12.42 18.23
CA TYR A 282 -24.77 -13.53 18.99
C TYR A 282 -24.79 -13.29 20.52
N LEU A 283 -24.39 -12.08 20.97
CA LEU A 283 -24.29 -11.78 22.39
C LEU A 283 -25.61 -11.33 23.02
N PHE A 284 -26.43 -10.56 22.28
CA PHE A 284 -27.57 -9.85 22.83
C PHE A 284 -28.89 -10.16 22.11
N GLY A 285 -28.89 -11.02 21.08
CA GLY A 285 -30.08 -11.36 20.31
C GLY A 285 -30.61 -10.21 19.43
N ILE A 286 -29.77 -9.19 19.13
CA ILE A 286 -30.18 -8.08 18.26
C ILE A 286 -30.35 -8.61 16.84
N GLN A 287 -31.50 -8.35 16.22
CA GLN A 287 -31.85 -8.86 14.90
C GLN A 287 -30.81 -8.45 13.85
N MET A 288 -30.39 -9.40 13.02
CA MET A 288 -29.56 -9.12 11.84
C MET A 288 -30.46 -8.58 10.73
N SER A 289 -30.28 -7.29 10.40
CA SER A 289 -31.07 -6.62 9.37
C SER A 289 -30.36 -5.41 8.81
N THR A 290 -30.65 -5.06 7.55
CA THR A 290 -30.12 -3.84 6.92
C THR A 290 -30.45 -2.57 7.72
N GLY A 291 -31.63 -2.51 8.36
CA GLY A 291 -32.00 -1.38 9.22
C GLY A 291 -31.04 -1.18 10.41
N ILE A 292 -30.72 -2.27 11.14
CA ILE A 292 -29.75 -2.24 12.24
C ILE A 292 -28.35 -1.90 11.70
N GLN A 293 -27.94 -2.45 10.56
CA GLN A 293 -26.67 -2.13 9.94
C GLN A 293 -26.55 -0.64 9.60
N ILE A 294 -27.61 -0.01 9.09
CA ILE A 294 -27.63 1.44 8.83
C ILE A 294 -27.48 2.25 10.15
N VAL A 295 -28.18 1.85 11.20
CA VAL A 295 -28.03 2.49 12.52
C VAL A 295 -26.59 2.36 13.02
N LEU A 296 -25.97 1.19 12.89
CA LEU A 296 -24.57 0.97 13.25
C LEU A 296 -23.61 1.84 12.41
N ILE A 297 -23.85 1.95 11.09
CA ILE A 297 -23.06 2.87 10.24
C ILE A 297 -23.15 4.30 10.77
N ILE A 298 -24.37 4.79 11.06
CA ILE A 298 -24.57 6.16 11.56
C ILE A 298 -23.80 6.38 12.88
N VAL A 299 -23.93 5.44 13.82
CA VAL A 299 -23.25 5.54 15.11
C VAL A 299 -21.73 5.50 14.95
N ILE A 300 -21.20 4.52 14.21
CA ILE A 300 -19.74 4.33 14.09
C ILE A 300 -19.13 5.46 13.24
N THR A 301 -19.81 5.90 12.17
CA THR A 301 -19.38 7.06 11.36
C THR A 301 -19.43 8.34 12.21
N GLY A 302 -20.40 8.48 13.09
CA GLY A 302 -20.45 9.59 14.07
C GLY A 302 -19.22 9.60 14.99
N VAL A 303 -18.81 8.44 15.50
CA VAL A 303 -17.58 8.31 16.31
C VAL A 303 -16.34 8.62 15.47
N ALA A 304 -16.25 8.11 14.23
CA ALA A 304 -15.16 8.42 13.31
C ALA A 304 -15.10 9.93 13.01
N THR A 305 -16.24 10.58 12.80
CA THR A 305 -16.31 12.02 12.56
C THR A 305 -15.82 12.83 13.77
N ILE A 306 -16.16 12.43 14.99
CA ILE A 306 -15.63 13.04 16.22
C ILE A 306 -14.09 12.88 16.25
N SER A 307 -13.57 11.72 15.89
CA SER A 307 -12.14 11.47 15.80
C SER A 307 -11.45 12.41 14.81
N VAL A 308 -12.04 12.59 13.61
CA VAL A 308 -11.56 13.53 12.58
C VAL A 308 -11.51 14.97 13.10
N VAL A 309 -12.52 15.40 13.85
CA VAL A 309 -12.59 16.77 14.43
C VAL A 309 -11.54 16.97 15.51
N LEU A 310 -11.28 15.97 16.35
CA LEU A 310 -10.29 16.03 17.43
C LEU A 310 -8.83 16.01 16.90
N GLY A 311 -8.64 15.60 15.66
CA GLY A 311 -7.35 15.62 14.95
C GLY A 311 -6.44 14.43 15.22
N LEU A 312 -5.45 14.26 14.33
CA LEU A 312 -4.55 13.11 14.29
C LEU A 312 -3.68 12.92 15.56
N ASP A 313 -3.28 14.01 16.22
CA ASP A 313 -2.31 13.95 17.33
C ASP A 313 -2.93 13.52 18.69
N GLY A 314 -4.25 13.64 18.86
CA GLY A 314 -4.89 13.46 20.16
C GLY A 314 -5.64 12.13 20.36
N GLY A 315 -6.27 11.58 19.35
CA GLY A 315 -7.21 10.46 19.49
C GLY A 315 -6.87 9.24 18.62
N VAL A 316 -6.76 9.46 17.31
CA VAL A 316 -6.64 8.39 16.30
C VAL A 316 -5.38 7.56 16.46
N LYS A 317 -4.24 8.18 16.64
CA LYS A 317 -2.97 7.48 16.84
C LYS A 317 -3.02 6.54 18.04
N ARG A 318 -3.50 7.04 19.19
CA ARG A 318 -3.63 6.20 20.39
C ARG A 318 -4.66 5.09 20.22
N LEU A 319 -5.78 5.38 19.55
CA LEU A 319 -6.81 4.39 19.27
C LEU A 319 -6.27 3.28 18.35
N SER A 320 -5.52 3.64 17.30
CA SER A 320 -4.87 2.67 16.41
C SER A 320 -3.81 1.83 17.12
N GLU A 321 -2.99 2.43 17.99
CA GLU A 321 -1.99 1.72 18.78
C GLU A 321 -2.65 0.71 19.75
N ILE A 322 -3.69 1.14 20.46
CA ILE A 322 -4.47 0.26 21.37
C ILE A 322 -5.10 -0.89 20.57
N ASN A 323 -5.71 -0.57 19.43
CA ASN A 323 -6.36 -1.59 18.59
C ASN A 323 -5.38 -2.63 18.06
N MET A 324 -4.18 -2.21 17.68
CA MET A 324 -3.13 -3.14 17.24
C MET A 324 -2.68 -4.07 18.37
N VAL A 325 -2.46 -3.52 19.56
CA VAL A 325 -2.11 -4.33 20.75
C VAL A 325 -3.25 -5.30 21.08
N LEU A 326 -4.49 -4.82 21.07
CA LEU A 326 -5.67 -5.64 21.34
C LEU A 326 -5.82 -6.76 20.31
N ALA A 327 -5.61 -6.48 19.02
CA ALA A 327 -5.62 -7.48 17.95
C ALA A 327 -4.52 -8.54 18.14
N GLY A 328 -3.31 -8.12 18.50
CA GLY A 328 -2.22 -9.03 18.81
C GLY A 328 -2.52 -9.93 20.01
N VAL A 329 -3.05 -9.35 21.10
CA VAL A 329 -3.47 -10.12 22.28
C VAL A 329 -4.61 -11.07 21.93
N PHE A 330 -5.61 -10.62 21.17
CA PHE A 330 -6.71 -11.46 20.72
C PHE A 330 -6.21 -12.67 19.90
N MET A 331 -5.30 -12.45 18.96
CA MET A 331 -4.69 -13.53 18.19
C MET A 331 -3.94 -14.52 19.09
N ILE A 332 -3.13 -14.05 20.04
CA ILE A 332 -2.39 -14.90 20.97
C ILE A 332 -3.35 -15.72 21.86
N VAL A 333 -4.41 -15.10 22.36
CA VAL A 333 -5.41 -15.81 23.17
C VAL A 333 -6.10 -16.91 22.36
N VAL A 334 -6.51 -16.63 21.12
CA VAL A 334 -7.11 -17.64 20.23
C VAL A 334 -6.11 -18.74 19.89
N LEU A 335 -4.83 -18.42 19.66
CA LEU A 335 -3.76 -19.40 19.43
C LEU A 335 -3.60 -20.37 20.61
N ILE A 336 -3.62 -19.84 21.85
CA ILE A 336 -3.42 -20.65 23.07
C ILE A 336 -4.71 -21.43 23.42
N ALA A 337 -5.88 -20.81 23.26
CA ALA A 337 -7.17 -21.44 23.57
C ALA A 337 -7.62 -22.45 22.51
N GLY A 338 -7.11 -22.33 21.29
CA GLY A 338 -7.39 -23.21 20.16
C GLY A 338 -6.44 -24.41 20.08
N PRO A 339 -6.45 -25.13 18.96
CA PRO A 339 -5.58 -26.29 18.73
C PRO A 339 -4.14 -25.85 18.37
N THR A 340 -3.40 -25.29 19.32
CA THR A 340 -2.09 -24.63 19.12
C THR A 340 -1.13 -25.44 18.26
N VAL A 341 -0.96 -26.75 18.54
CA VAL A 341 -0.03 -27.60 17.78
C VAL A 341 -0.48 -27.75 16.31
N TYR A 342 -1.77 -27.90 16.08
CA TYR A 342 -2.34 -27.98 14.72
C TYR A 342 -2.12 -26.66 13.97
N ILE A 343 -2.34 -25.53 14.63
CA ILE A 343 -2.15 -24.18 14.03
C ILE A 343 -0.69 -23.97 13.63
N LEU A 344 0.26 -24.24 14.53
CA LEU A 344 1.70 -24.02 14.26
C LEU A 344 2.25 -24.98 13.20
N SER A 345 1.86 -26.26 13.27
CA SER A 345 2.21 -27.25 12.24
C SER A 345 1.58 -26.90 10.90
N GLY A 346 0.30 -26.52 10.92
CA GLY A 346 -0.46 -26.09 9.74
C GLY A 346 0.13 -24.83 9.10
N PHE A 347 0.57 -23.85 9.89
CA PHE A 347 1.22 -22.64 9.37
C PHE A 347 2.43 -22.99 8.49
N SER A 348 3.33 -23.85 8.99
CA SER A 348 4.52 -24.28 8.24
C SER A 348 4.14 -25.05 6.97
N GLN A 349 3.22 -26.01 7.07
CA GLN A 349 2.78 -26.82 5.94
C GLN A 349 2.05 -26.00 4.88
N ASN A 350 1.14 -25.14 5.29
CA ASN A 350 0.35 -24.29 4.37
C ASN A 350 1.23 -23.26 3.66
N LEU A 351 2.24 -22.71 4.35
CA LEU A 351 3.20 -21.80 3.73
C LEU A 351 4.00 -22.50 2.61
N GLY A 352 4.49 -23.73 2.89
CA GLY A 352 5.19 -24.53 1.89
C GLY A 352 4.29 -24.86 0.69
N TYR A 353 3.07 -25.27 0.95
CA TYR A 353 2.09 -25.59 -0.10
C TYR A 353 1.70 -24.34 -0.92
N TYR A 354 1.44 -23.21 -0.26
CA TYR A 354 1.21 -21.93 -0.96
C TYR A 354 2.35 -21.54 -1.89
N ILE A 355 3.60 -21.69 -1.43
CA ILE A 355 4.77 -21.35 -2.26
C ILE A 355 4.92 -22.31 -3.44
N SER A 356 4.66 -23.61 -3.25
CA SER A 356 4.74 -24.60 -4.34
C SER A 356 3.70 -24.37 -5.43
N GLU A 357 2.48 -24.00 -5.04
CA GLU A 357 1.36 -23.79 -5.95
C GLU A 357 1.25 -22.34 -6.47
N LEU A 358 2.11 -21.44 -5.99
CA LEU A 358 1.98 -20.00 -6.25
C LEU A 358 1.91 -19.65 -7.74
N LEU A 359 2.72 -20.28 -8.58
CA LEU A 359 2.73 -20.01 -10.02
C LEU A 359 1.45 -20.49 -10.69
N GLU A 360 0.96 -21.68 -10.37
CA GLU A 360 -0.27 -22.20 -10.90
C GLU A 360 -1.46 -21.33 -10.50
N MET A 361 -1.61 -21.03 -9.21
CA MET A 361 -2.64 -20.12 -8.69
C MET A 361 -2.59 -18.74 -9.36
N SER A 362 -1.39 -18.21 -9.61
CA SER A 362 -1.20 -16.87 -10.19
C SER A 362 -1.69 -16.75 -11.62
N PHE A 363 -1.60 -17.81 -12.43
CA PHE A 363 -1.95 -17.77 -13.85
C PHE A 363 -3.26 -18.49 -14.18
N TRP A 364 -3.89 -19.13 -13.21
CA TRP A 364 -5.14 -19.82 -13.41
C TRP A 364 -6.28 -18.84 -13.73
N THR A 365 -7.04 -19.11 -14.82
CA THR A 365 -8.09 -18.21 -15.35
C THR A 365 -9.44 -18.90 -15.59
N GLU A 366 -9.66 -20.08 -15.02
CA GLU A 366 -10.92 -20.85 -15.16
C GLU A 366 -11.36 -21.10 -16.63
N THR A 367 -10.42 -20.98 -17.60
CA THR A 367 -10.72 -21.03 -19.05
C THR A 367 -11.38 -22.34 -19.49
N TYR A 368 -11.01 -23.45 -18.87
CA TYR A 368 -11.48 -24.80 -19.24
C TYR A 368 -12.59 -25.35 -18.33
N ARG A 369 -12.99 -24.58 -17.31
CA ARG A 369 -14.02 -24.94 -16.34
C ARG A 369 -14.75 -23.69 -15.89
N ASP A 370 -15.95 -23.47 -16.40
CA ASP A 370 -16.79 -22.34 -15.99
C ASP A 370 -17.61 -22.74 -14.76
N THR A 371 -17.07 -22.52 -13.58
CA THR A 371 -17.77 -22.73 -12.31
C THR A 371 -18.16 -21.42 -11.64
N SER A 372 -17.81 -20.28 -12.24
CA SER A 372 -17.95 -18.92 -11.68
C SER A 372 -17.20 -18.69 -10.32
N TRP A 373 -16.38 -19.66 -9.91
CA TRP A 373 -15.64 -19.60 -8.64
C TRP A 373 -14.60 -18.46 -8.63
N GLN A 374 -13.83 -18.34 -9.71
CA GLN A 374 -12.80 -17.31 -9.82
C GLN A 374 -13.40 -15.90 -9.78
N GLY A 375 -14.55 -15.71 -10.44
CA GLY A 375 -15.26 -14.43 -10.43
C GLY A 375 -15.75 -14.03 -9.04
N ALA A 376 -16.25 -15.00 -8.27
CA ALA A 376 -16.77 -14.77 -6.93
C ALA A 376 -15.65 -14.49 -5.90
N TRP A 377 -14.44 -14.99 -6.11
CA TRP A 377 -13.34 -14.95 -5.15
C TRP A 377 -12.14 -14.15 -5.66
N THR A 378 -11.30 -14.73 -6.52
CA THR A 378 -10.02 -14.12 -6.90
C THR A 378 -10.20 -12.77 -7.60
N ILE A 379 -11.17 -12.67 -8.54
CA ILE A 379 -11.42 -11.40 -9.25
C ILE A 379 -11.95 -10.33 -8.29
N PHE A 380 -12.86 -10.70 -7.38
CA PHE A 380 -13.33 -9.78 -6.35
C PHE A 380 -12.17 -9.28 -5.47
N TYR A 381 -11.30 -10.17 -4.98
CA TYR A 381 -10.17 -9.78 -4.15
C TYR A 381 -9.20 -8.85 -4.90
N TRP A 382 -8.81 -9.18 -6.14
CA TRP A 382 -7.94 -8.31 -6.92
C TRP A 382 -8.55 -6.94 -7.16
N ALA A 383 -9.81 -6.88 -7.50
CA ALA A 383 -10.53 -5.63 -7.71
C ALA A 383 -10.62 -4.80 -6.42
N TRP A 384 -10.89 -5.45 -5.28
CA TRP A 384 -10.97 -4.78 -3.97
C TRP A 384 -9.61 -4.20 -3.56
N TRP A 385 -8.52 -5.00 -3.68
CA TRP A 385 -7.17 -4.52 -3.39
C TRP A 385 -6.75 -3.38 -4.31
N ILE A 386 -7.06 -3.46 -5.60
CA ILE A 386 -6.79 -2.39 -6.57
C ILE A 386 -7.55 -1.12 -6.19
N SER A 387 -8.84 -1.21 -5.86
CA SER A 387 -9.65 -0.06 -5.43
C SER A 387 -9.13 0.55 -4.12
N TRP A 388 -8.62 -0.26 -3.22
CA TRP A 388 -8.06 0.17 -1.93
C TRP A 388 -6.64 0.73 -2.02
N SER A 389 -5.97 0.48 -3.13
CA SER A 389 -4.54 0.78 -3.29
C SER A 389 -4.15 2.26 -3.23
N PRO A 390 -4.97 3.25 -3.63
CA PRO A 390 -4.61 4.65 -3.41
C PRO A 390 -4.49 5.01 -1.93
N PHE A 391 -5.39 4.50 -1.10
CA PHE A 391 -5.38 4.71 0.35
C PHE A 391 -4.15 4.06 1.00
N VAL A 392 -3.99 2.76 0.84
CA VAL A 392 -2.87 2.02 1.44
C VAL A 392 -1.53 2.48 0.88
N GLY A 393 -1.46 2.70 -0.45
CA GLY A 393 -0.25 3.18 -1.12
C GLY A 393 0.20 4.55 -0.63
N MET A 394 -0.73 5.49 -0.41
CA MET A 394 -0.41 6.81 0.14
C MET A 394 0.11 6.73 1.57
N PHE A 395 -0.51 5.91 2.41
CA PHE A 395 -0.03 5.66 3.77
C PHE A 395 1.41 5.11 3.76
N ILE A 396 1.65 4.04 2.98
CA ILE A 396 2.97 3.42 2.88
C ILE A 396 4.01 4.42 2.32
N ALA A 397 3.64 5.23 1.33
CA ALA A 397 4.52 6.26 0.77
C ALA A 397 4.98 7.25 1.85
N ARG A 398 4.06 7.74 2.67
CA ARG A 398 4.35 8.73 3.73
C ARG A 398 5.34 8.24 4.78
N ILE A 399 5.29 6.98 5.14
CA ILE A 399 6.15 6.41 6.20
C ILE A 399 7.50 5.88 5.67
N SER A 400 7.74 5.91 4.36
CA SER A 400 8.86 5.18 3.74
C SER A 400 9.99 6.05 3.18
N LYS A 401 9.96 7.37 3.41
CA LYS A 401 11.05 8.27 3.03
C LYS A 401 12.39 7.79 3.60
N GLY A 402 13.44 7.85 2.81
CA GLY A 402 14.79 7.44 3.21
C GLY A 402 15.08 5.93 3.05
N ARG A 403 14.08 5.10 2.69
CA ARG A 403 14.28 3.67 2.38
C ARG A 403 14.78 3.50 0.95
N THR A 404 15.53 2.43 0.68
CA THR A 404 15.83 2.04 -0.69
C THR A 404 14.63 1.36 -1.35
N VAL A 405 14.56 1.37 -2.67
CA VAL A 405 13.49 0.69 -3.44
C VAL A 405 13.40 -0.79 -3.04
N ARG A 406 14.55 -1.47 -2.88
CA ARG A 406 14.60 -2.87 -2.44
C ARG A 406 14.04 -3.05 -1.04
N GLU A 407 14.51 -2.26 -0.08
CA GLU A 407 14.03 -2.31 1.31
C GLU A 407 12.53 -2.02 1.38
N PHE A 408 12.06 -1.05 0.61
CA PHE A 408 10.65 -0.69 0.51
C PHE A 408 9.81 -1.88 0.02
N ILE A 409 10.12 -2.42 -1.16
CA ILE A 409 9.32 -3.48 -1.77
C ILE A 409 9.32 -4.75 -0.91
N LEU A 410 10.50 -5.19 -0.46
CA LEU A 410 10.59 -6.39 0.36
C LEU A 410 9.89 -6.21 1.71
N GLY A 411 10.03 -5.05 2.36
CA GLY A 411 9.33 -4.75 3.61
C GLY A 411 7.82 -4.75 3.43
N VAL A 412 7.31 -4.06 2.41
CA VAL A 412 5.86 -3.96 2.14
C VAL A 412 5.27 -5.31 1.72
N MET A 413 5.97 -6.11 0.92
CA MET A 413 5.45 -7.40 0.47
C MET A 413 5.55 -8.49 1.54
N LEU A 414 6.68 -8.60 2.25
CA LEU A 414 6.92 -9.74 3.12
C LEU A 414 6.30 -9.58 4.51
N ILE A 415 6.47 -8.41 5.14
CA ILE A 415 6.10 -8.23 6.55
C ILE A 415 4.59 -8.36 6.77
N PRO A 416 3.72 -7.64 6.03
CA PRO A 416 2.29 -7.80 6.21
C PRO A 416 1.76 -9.15 5.69
N SER A 417 2.36 -9.73 4.62
CA SER A 417 1.95 -11.08 4.15
C SER A 417 2.18 -12.14 5.22
N LEU A 418 3.32 -12.13 5.90
CA LEU A 418 3.61 -13.06 6.99
C LEU A 418 2.63 -12.90 8.15
N LEU A 419 2.27 -11.66 8.49
CA LEU A 419 1.24 -11.42 9.51
C LEU A 419 -0.12 -11.96 9.07
N SER A 420 -0.53 -11.71 7.81
CA SER A 420 -1.78 -12.24 7.26
C SER A 420 -1.80 -13.77 7.30
N PHE A 421 -0.71 -14.42 6.91
CA PHE A 421 -0.60 -15.89 6.97
C PHE A 421 -0.72 -16.43 8.39
N LEU A 422 -0.06 -15.79 9.36
CA LEU A 422 -0.17 -16.17 10.76
C LEU A 422 -1.61 -15.96 11.27
N TRP A 423 -2.21 -14.81 10.97
CA TRP A 423 -3.58 -14.48 11.35
C TRP A 423 -4.58 -15.50 10.78
N MET A 424 -4.51 -15.76 9.47
CA MET A 424 -5.38 -16.74 8.80
C MET A 424 -5.16 -18.15 9.37
N SER A 425 -3.93 -18.52 9.72
CA SER A 425 -3.65 -19.82 10.35
C SER A 425 -4.23 -19.94 11.75
N VAL A 426 -4.19 -18.86 12.54
CA VAL A 426 -4.75 -18.89 13.90
C VAL A 426 -6.27 -19.00 13.85
N PHE A 427 -6.95 -18.13 13.13
CA PHE A 427 -8.42 -18.10 13.09
C PHE A 427 -8.99 -19.14 12.12
N GLY A 428 -8.55 -19.14 10.89
CA GLY A 428 -8.98 -20.09 9.86
C GLY A 428 -8.57 -21.53 10.19
N GLY A 429 -7.34 -21.72 10.65
CA GLY A 429 -6.86 -23.04 11.09
C GLY A 429 -7.66 -23.58 12.28
N THR A 430 -8.01 -22.73 13.26
CA THR A 430 -8.90 -23.14 14.38
C THR A 430 -10.26 -23.58 13.84
N ALA A 431 -10.87 -22.79 12.94
CA ALA A 431 -12.17 -23.11 12.38
C ALA A 431 -12.16 -24.40 11.54
N LEU A 432 -11.13 -24.59 10.72
CA LEU A 432 -10.93 -25.82 9.96
C LEU A 432 -10.77 -27.05 10.88
N TYR A 433 -9.98 -26.93 11.94
CA TYR A 433 -9.82 -27.99 12.93
C TYR A 433 -11.13 -28.37 13.58
N LEU A 434 -11.92 -27.39 14.04
CA LEU A 434 -13.21 -27.63 14.66
C LEU A 434 -14.19 -28.29 13.69
N GLN A 435 -14.25 -27.83 12.45
CA GLN A 435 -15.14 -28.37 11.42
C GLN A 435 -14.76 -29.79 11.00
N THR A 436 -13.48 -30.04 10.71
CA THR A 436 -13.02 -31.37 10.22
C THR A 436 -13.03 -32.44 11.30
N ASN A 437 -12.97 -32.05 12.58
CA ASN A 437 -13.08 -32.99 13.71
C ASN A 437 -14.51 -33.10 14.27
N ASN A 438 -15.51 -32.52 13.58
CA ASN A 438 -16.93 -32.56 13.97
C ASN A 438 -17.19 -31.99 15.39
N ILE A 439 -16.37 -31.03 15.84
CA ILE A 439 -16.55 -30.36 17.13
C ILE A 439 -17.62 -29.28 17.04
N GLY A 440 -17.77 -28.67 15.86
CA GLY A 440 -18.79 -27.65 15.57
C GLY A 440 -19.23 -27.68 14.10
N ASP A 441 -20.49 -27.32 13.86
CA ASP A 441 -21.03 -27.17 12.50
C ASP A 441 -20.91 -25.71 12.03
N ILE A 442 -19.66 -25.26 11.87
CA ILE A 442 -19.35 -23.89 11.43
C ILE A 442 -19.74 -23.70 9.97
N ALA A 443 -19.54 -24.73 9.14
CA ALA A 443 -19.77 -24.64 7.71
C ALA A 443 -21.24 -24.36 7.35
N THR A 444 -22.21 -25.01 8.01
CA THR A 444 -23.64 -24.75 7.78
C THR A 444 -23.99 -23.31 8.14
N VAL A 445 -23.49 -22.80 9.25
CA VAL A 445 -23.77 -21.43 9.70
C VAL A 445 -23.14 -20.40 8.74
N VAL A 446 -21.89 -20.60 8.32
CA VAL A 446 -21.19 -19.72 7.39
C VAL A 446 -21.83 -19.74 6.00
N SER A 447 -22.37 -20.88 5.55
CA SER A 447 -23.07 -20.97 4.25
C SER A 447 -24.36 -20.14 4.19
N GLN A 448 -24.98 -19.89 5.34
CA GLN A 448 -26.19 -19.05 5.45
C GLN A 448 -25.83 -17.57 5.50
N ASP A 449 -24.83 -17.20 6.31
CA ASP A 449 -24.32 -15.84 6.42
C ASP A 449 -22.85 -15.85 6.87
N VAL A 450 -21.95 -15.42 5.99
CA VAL A 450 -20.52 -15.40 6.28
C VAL A 450 -20.15 -14.41 7.38
N SER A 451 -20.95 -13.40 7.66
CA SER A 451 -20.68 -12.40 8.71
C SER A 451 -20.63 -12.97 10.12
N VAL A 452 -21.27 -14.11 10.35
CA VAL A 452 -21.29 -14.80 11.65
C VAL A 452 -20.08 -15.71 11.87
N ALA A 453 -19.23 -15.93 10.85
CA ALA A 453 -18.17 -16.93 10.84
C ALA A 453 -17.24 -16.88 12.07
N LEU A 454 -16.74 -15.67 12.41
CA LEU A 454 -15.88 -15.48 13.58
C LEU A 454 -16.56 -15.96 14.87
N PHE A 455 -17.80 -15.54 15.09
CA PHE A 455 -18.54 -15.86 16.32
C PHE A 455 -18.93 -17.33 16.40
N ALA A 456 -19.24 -17.97 15.24
CA ALA A 456 -19.48 -19.39 15.15
C ALA A 456 -18.25 -20.21 15.59
N MET A 457 -17.05 -19.79 15.20
CA MET A 457 -15.80 -20.40 15.67
C MET A 457 -15.55 -20.14 17.16
N LEU A 458 -15.68 -18.88 17.62
CA LEU A 458 -15.41 -18.48 19.01
C LEU A 458 -16.33 -19.21 20.00
N LYS A 459 -17.54 -19.61 19.58
CA LYS A 459 -18.49 -20.40 20.37
C LYS A 459 -17.88 -21.68 20.96
N HIS A 460 -16.90 -22.25 20.28
CA HIS A 460 -16.25 -23.50 20.66
C HIS A 460 -14.94 -23.32 21.45
N LEU A 461 -14.61 -22.08 21.78
CA LEU A 461 -13.42 -21.74 22.57
C LEU A 461 -13.82 -21.31 23.99
N PRO A 462 -12.89 -21.45 24.99
CA PRO A 462 -13.13 -20.88 26.31
C PRO A 462 -13.29 -19.36 26.23
N TRP A 463 -14.02 -18.78 27.22
CA TRP A 463 -14.28 -17.34 27.32
C TRP A 463 -15.03 -16.75 26.12
N THR A 464 -15.91 -17.52 25.50
CA THR A 464 -16.64 -17.15 24.28
C THR A 464 -17.21 -15.73 24.30
N SER A 465 -17.95 -15.34 25.37
CA SER A 465 -18.55 -14.01 25.46
C SER A 465 -17.51 -12.89 25.53
N LEU A 466 -16.39 -13.11 26.22
CA LEU A 466 -15.28 -12.16 26.28
C LEU A 466 -14.62 -12.02 24.90
N LEU A 467 -14.29 -13.13 24.27
CA LEU A 467 -13.66 -13.12 22.95
C LEU A 467 -14.57 -12.50 21.87
N SER A 468 -15.87 -12.79 21.92
CA SER A 468 -16.85 -12.19 21.02
C SER A 468 -16.98 -10.67 21.23
N THR A 469 -16.97 -10.23 22.48
CA THR A 469 -16.97 -8.79 22.82
C THR A 469 -15.71 -8.10 22.29
N VAL A 470 -14.54 -8.70 22.51
CA VAL A 470 -13.26 -8.19 21.95
C VAL A 470 -13.30 -8.14 20.43
N GLY A 471 -13.85 -9.16 19.78
CA GLY A 471 -14.02 -9.18 18.31
C GLY A 471 -14.88 -8.02 17.81
N ILE A 472 -16.02 -7.74 18.46
CA ILE A 472 -16.89 -6.60 18.10
C ILE A 472 -16.15 -5.27 18.30
N ILE A 473 -15.43 -5.10 19.41
CA ILE A 473 -14.65 -3.90 19.70
C ILE A 473 -13.58 -3.70 18.63
N LEU A 474 -12.82 -4.76 18.29
CA LEU A 474 -11.78 -4.70 17.26
C LEU A 474 -12.32 -4.26 15.91
N VAL A 475 -13.42 -4.88 15.43
CA VAL A 475 -14.04 -4.50 14.15
C VAL A 475 -14.51 -3.05 14.20
N THR A 476 -15.16 -2.62 15.29
CA THR A 476 -15.66 -1.25 15.45
C THR A 476 -14.51 -0.25 15.43
N VAL A 477 -13.43 -0.51 16.15
CA VAL A 477 -12.27 0.39 16.18
C VAL A 477 -11.53 0.39 14.83
N PHE A 478 -11.41 -0.75 14.15
CA PHE A 478 -10.88 -0.77 12.78
C PHE A 478 -11.75 0.03 11.82
N PHE A 479 -13.07 0.00 11.97
CA PHE A 479 -13.96 0.86 11.18
C PHE A 479 -13.62 2.34 11.40
N VAL A 480 -13.60 2.79 12.66
CA VAL A 480 -13.31 4.19 13.02
C VAL A 480 -11.96 4.64 12.47
N THR A 481 -10.91 3.85 12.68
CA THR A 481 -9.54 4.21 12.26
C THR A 481 -9.36 4.15 10.74
N SER A 482 -10.02 3.23 10.05
CA SER A 482 -10.00 3.15 8.58
C SER A 482 -10.76 4.30 7.93
N SER A 483 -11.93 4.66 8.47
CA SER A 483 -12.74 5.79 7.99
C SER A 483 -12.00 7.11 8.18
N ASP A 484 -11.39 7.35 9.35
CA ASP A 484 -10.62 8.55 9.61
C ASP A 484 -9.41 8.68 8.67
N SER A 485 -8.62 7.62 8.54
CA SER A 485 -7.46 7.61 7.64
C SER A 485 -7.86 7.66 6.16
N GLY A 486 -8.95 6.99 5.80
CA GLY A 486 -9.49 6.95 4.44
C GLY A 486 -10.03 8.30 3.99
N SER A 487 -10.83 8.95 4.84
CA SER A 487 -11.35 10.29 4.57
C SER A 487 -10.23 11.31 4.37
N LEU A 488 -9.12 11.18 5.12
CA LEU A 488 -7.94 12.01 4.96
C LEU A 488 -7.27 11.81 3.58
N VAL A 489 -7.20 10.56 3.09
CA VAL A 489 -6.63 10.29 1.77
C VAL A 489 -7.52 10.85 0.65
N VAL A 490 -8.83 10.65 0.74
CA VAL A 490 -9.78 11.26 -0.20
C VAL A 490 -9.63 12.77 -0.20
N ASP A 491 -9.54 13.35 0.98
CA ASP A 491 -9.36 14.78 1.19
C ASP A 491 -8.06 15.30 0.53
N HIS A 492 -6.94 14.61 0.65
CA HIS A 492 -5.70 14.97 -0.05
C HIS A 492 -5.83 14.91 -1.58
N LEU A 493 -6.55 13.91 -2.10
CA LEU A 493 -6.78 13.79 -3.55
C LEU A 493 -7.61 14.97 -4.09
N ILE A 494 -8.69 15.34 -3.36
CA ILE A 494 -9.57 16.43 -3.79
C ILE A 494 -8.99 17.84 -3.53
N SER A 495 -7.97 17.92 -2.67
CA SER A 495 -7.23 19.17 -2.40
C SER A 495 -5.99 19.34 -3.30
N GLY A 496 -5.88 18.58 -4.40
CA GLY A 496 -4.75 18.67 -5.33
C GLY A 496 -3.40 18.29 -4.68
N GLY A 497 -3.42 17.38 -3.71
CA GLY A 497 -2.23 16.92 -2.99
C GLY A 497 -1.80 17.77 -1.79
N LYS A 498 -2.60 18.74 -1.39
CA LYS A 498 -2.36 19.53 -0.18
C LYS A 498 -2.62 18.67 1.05
N LEU A 499 -1.67 18.65 2.00
CA LEU A 499 -1.74 17.78 3.18
C LEU A 499 -2.49 18.41 4.35
N ASP A 500 -2.66 19.74 4.32
CA ASP A 500 -3.29 20.52 5.38
C ASP A 500 -4.62 21.07 4.87
N SER A 501 -5.69 20.38 5.20
CA SER A 501 -7.04 20.69 4.75
C SER A 501 -7.95 21.06 5.92
N PRO A 502 -8.99 21.89 5.68
CA PRO A 502 -9.93 22.32 6.71
C PRO A 502 -10.73 21.16 7.32
N VAL A 503 -11.00 21.22 8.63
CA VAL A 503 -11.75 20.20 9.36
C VAL A 503 -13.15 19.91 8.76
N PRO A 504 -13.97 20.92 8.36
CA PRO A 504 -15.28 20.66 7.75
C PRO A 504 -15.21 19.79 6.48
N GLN A 505 -14.17 19.96 5.68
CA GLN A 505 -13.95 19.17 4.46
C GLN A 505 -13.65 17.69 4.80
N ARG A 506 -12.81 17.43 5.79
CA ARG A 506 -12.53 16.08 6.28
C ARG A 506 -13.77 15.39 6.84
N VAL A 507 -14.56 16.13 7.60
CA VAL A 507 -15.86 15.67 8.13
C VAL A 507 -16.82 15.29 6.99
N PHE A 508 -16.90 16.11 5.95
CA PHE A 508 -17.73 15.81 4.78
C PHE A 508 -17.38 14.45 4.17
N TRP A 509 -16.08 14.15 3.98
CA TRP A 509 -15.65 12.89 3.37
C TRP A 509 -15.85 11.69 4.30
N ALA A 510 -15.62 11.83 5.61
CA ALA A 510 -15.91 10.78 6.58
C ALA A 510 -17.41 10.40 6.59
N VAL A 511 -18.30 11.40 6.51
CA VAL A 511 -19.75 11.17 6.39
C VAL A 511 -20.09 10.52 5.05
N MET A 512 -19.48 10.97 3.93
CA MET A 512 -19.72 10.40 2.61
C MET A 512 -19.34 8.92 2.51
N GLU A 513 -18.27 8.49 3.15
CA GLU A 513 -17.90 7.07 3.24
C GLU A 513 -19.04 6.24 3.86
N GLY A 514 -19.57 6.69 5.00
CA GLY A 514 -20.71 6.03 5.65
C GLY A 514 -21.97 6.02 4.78
N VAL A 515 -22.27 7.13 4.11
CA VAL A 515 -23.42 7.23 3.19
C VAL A 515 -23.29 6.26 2.02
N VAL A 516 -22.09 6.17 1.41
CA VAL A 516 -21.84 5.21 0.31
C VAL A 516 -21.95 3.77 0.79
N ALA A 517 -21.40 3.44 1.97
CA ALA A 517 -21.51 2.11 2.55
C ALA A 517 -22.98 1.72 2.83
N ALA A 518 -23.76 2.63 3.45
CA ALA A 518 -25.18 2.42 3.68
C ALA A 518 -25.97 2.24 2.36
N THR A 519 -25.66 3.04 1.36
CA THR A 519 -26.30 2.97 0.03
C THR A 519 -26.06 1.61 -0.63
N LEU A 520 -24.84 1.11 -0.58
CA LEU A 520 -24.49 -0.20 -1.13
C LEU A 520 -25.18 -1.35 -0.38
N LEU A 521 -25.29 -1.25 0.94
CA LEU A 521 -26.04 -2.25 1.73
C LEU A 521 -27.54 -2.27 1.38
N VAL A 522 -28.15 -1.11 1.18
CA VAL A 522 -29.56 -1.00 0.73
C VAL A 522 -29.73 -1.55 -0.70
N GLY A 523 -28.76 -1.30 -1.57
CA GLY A 523 -28.80 -1.69 -2.99
C GLY A 523 -28.53 -3.17 -3.28
N GLY A 524 -28.39 -4.04 -2.26
CA GLY A 524 -28.20 -5.49 -2.43
C GLY A 524 -27.13 -6.11 -1.51
N GLY A 525 -26.81 -5.44 -0.39
CA GLY A 525 -25.96 -5.98 0.67
C GLY A 525 -24.52 -6.28 0.21
N LEU A 526 -23.98 -7.40 0.68
CA LEU A 526 -22.60 -7.84 0.40
C LEU A 526 -22.31 -7.89 -1.12
N LYS A 527 -23.25 -8.37 -1.92
CA LYS A 527 -23.09 -8.49 -3.38
C LYS A 527 -22.89 -7.14 -4.05
N SER A 528 -23.59 -6.10 -3.60
CA SER A 528 -23.43 -4.73 -4.13
C SER A 528 -22.08 -4.12 -3.74
N LEU A 529 -21.60 -4.39 -2.52
CA LEU A 529 -20.27 -3.99 -2.07
C LEU A 529 -19.18 -4.60 -2.96
N GLN A 530 -19.28 -5.90 -3.22
CA GLN A 530 -18.34 -6.62 -4.11
C GLN A 530 -18.40 -6.10 -5.55
N THR A 531 -19.62 -5.90 -6.08
CA THR A 531 -19.81 -5.38 -7.44
C THR A 531 -19.22 -4.00 -7.61
N ALA A 532 -19.45 -3.09 -6.67
CA ALA A 532 -18.90 -1.75 -6.72
C ALA A 532 -17.36 -1.76 -6.75
N SER A 533 -16.72 -2.65 -5.95
CA SER A 533 -15.27 -2.85 -5.98
C SER A 533 -14.78 -3.36 -7.34
N VAL A 534 -15.47 -4.33 -7.95
CA VAL A 534 -15.09 -4.85 -9.28
C VAL A 534 -15.24 -3.78 -10.36
N MET A 535 -16.31 -2.99 -10.31
CA MET A 535 -16.57 -1.92 -11.28
C MET A 535 -15.56 -0.79 -11.23
N THR A 536 -15.16 -0.36 -10.04
CA THR A 536 -14.15 0.69 -9.86
C THR A 536 -12.73 0.16 -10.01
N GLY A 537 -12.50 -1.10 -9.65
CA GLY A 537 -11.22 -1.77 -9.78
C GLY A 537 -10.76 -1.93 -11.23
N LEU A 538 -11.67 -2.18 -12.18
CA LEU A 538 -11.30 -2.41 -13.58
C LEU A 538 -10.62 -1.18 -14.23
N PRO A 539 -11.23 0.00 -14.29
CA PRO A 539 -10.56 1.17 -14.87
C PRO A 539 -9.31 1.57 -14.08
N PHE A 540 -9.31 1.35 -12.76
CA PHE A 540 -8.17 1.64 -11.94
C PHE A 540 -7.01 0.65 -12.18
N ALA A 541 -7.27 -0.62 -12.47
CA ALA A 541 -6.26 -1.60 -12.88
C ALA A 541 -5.51 -1.17 -14.15
N VAL A 542 -6.22 -0.59 -15.13
CA VAL A 542 -5.59 -0.03 -16.34
C VAL A 542 -4.64 1.12 -15.95
N LEU A 543 -5.08 2.02 -15.08
CA LEU A 543 -4.22 3.10 -14.58
C LEU A 543 -2.98 2.55 -13.88
N LEU A 544 -3.11 1.51 -13.04
CA LEU A 544 -1.97 0.94 -12.33
C LEU A 544 -0.95 0.26 -13.27
N ILE A 545 -1.38 -0.36 -14.35
CA ILE A 545 -0.45 -0.88 -15.38
C ILE A 545 0.34 0.27 -16.02
N LEU A 546 -0.32 1.37 -16.37
CA LEU A 546 0.34 2.55 -16.89
C LEU A 546 1.28 3.19 -15.84
N LEU A 547 0.89 3.13 -14.56
CA LEU A 547 1.72 3.58 -13.43
C LEU A 547 3.02 2.77 -13.35
N VAL A 548 2.97 1.44 -13.49
CA VAL A 548 4.18 0.58 -13.53
C VAL A 548 5.14 1.05 -14.64
N TYR A 549 4.61 1.33 -15.82
CA TYR A 549 5.43 1.80 -16.94
C TYR A 549 6.02 3.19 -16.67
N SER A 550 5.22 4.11 -16.13
CA SER A 550 5.68 5.45 -15.74
C SER A 550 6.75 5.41 -14.66
N LEU A 551 6.55 4.57 -13.64
CA LEU A 551 7.51 4.37 -12.55
C LEU A 551 8.84 3.81 -13.08
N LYS A 552 8.80 2.85 -14.02
CA LYS A 552 10.00 2.35 -14.68
C LYS A 552 10.78 3.47 -15.37
N ILE A 553 10.11 4.38 -16.07
CA ILE A 553 10.76 5.53 -16.73
C ILE A 553 11.42 6.44 -15.69
N GLY A 554 10.69 6.79 -14.63
CA GLY A 554 11.21 7.65 -13.56
C GLY A 554 12.41 7.05 -12.83
N LEU A 555 12.35 5.76 -12.49
CA LEU A 555 13.45 5.04 -11.84
C LEU A 555 14.67 4.90 -12.77
N GLN A 556 14.45 4.66 -14.07
CA GLN A 556 15.51 4.61 -15.06
C GLN A 556 16.27 5.94 -15.14
N GLU A 557 15.54 7.03 -15.20
CA GLU A 557 16.11 8.37 -15.23
C GLU A 557 16.94 8.67 -13.96
N GLU A 558 16.39 8.36 -12.78
CA GLU A 558 17.11 8.57 -11.53
C GLU A 558 18.39 7.71 -11.45
N TYR A 559 18.30 6.46 -11.89
CA TYR A 559 19.46 5.58 -11.97
C TYR A 559 20.58 6.15 -12.86
N GLU A 560 20.25 6.67 -14.03
CA GLU A 560 21.21 7.28 -14.96
C GLU A 560 21.87 8.54 -14.37
N ILE A 561 21.09 9.35 -13.66
CA ILE A 561 21.59 10.53 -12.96
C ILE A 561 22.55 10.11 -11.82
N GLU A 562 22.14 9.16 -10.98
CA GLU A 562 22.99 8.67 -9.87
C GLU A 562 24.28 8.05 -10.37
N GLU A 563 24.24 7.31 -11.48
CA GLU A 563 25.45 6.73 -12.08
C GLU A 563 26.40 7.80 -12.61
N ALA A 564 25.88 8.86 -13.25
CA ALA A 564 26.67 9.98 -13.72
C ALA A 564 27.32 10.75 -12.55
N VAL A 565 26.56 10.97 -11.49
CA VAL A 565 27.05 11.60 -10.24
C VAL A 565 28.17 10.75 -9.64
N ARG A 566 27.95 9.44 -9.47
CA ARG A 566 28.95 8.52 -8.92
C ARG A 566 30.27 8.55 -9.71
N LYS A 567 30.20 8.51 -11.05
CA LYS A 567 31.39 8.59 -11.91
C LYS A 567 32.15 9.92 -11.70
N SER A 568 31.41 11.02 -11.56
CA SER A 568 32.01 12.34 -11.30
C SER A 568 32.69 12.42 -9.92
N LEU A 569 32.06 11.85 -8.88
CA LEU A 569 32.62 11.83 -7.53
C LEU A 569 33.92 11.02 -7.46
N VAL A 570 33.94 9.82 -8.06
CA VAL A 570 35.15 8.98 -8.14
C VAL A 570 36.29 9.69 -8.88
N LYS A 571 35.98 10.48 -9.91
CA LYS A 571 37.00 11.28 -10.60
C LYS A 571 37.59 12.35 -9.69
N VAL A 572 36.75 13.08 -8.96
CA VAL A 572 37.21 14.13 -8.02
C VAL A 572 38.04 13.56 -6.87
N GLU A 573 37.63 12.40 -6.34
CA GLU A 573 38.40 11.70 -5.30
C GLU A 573 39.80 11.31 -5.81
N LYS A 574 39.88 10.69 -6.98
CA LYS A 574 41.17 10.32 -7.61
C LYS A 574 42.07 11.53 -7.83
N GLU A 575 41.51 12.65 -8.36
CA GLU A 575 42.25 13.87 -8.58
C GLU A 575 42.75 14.48 -7.25
N HIS A 576 41.96 14.37 -6.19
CA HIS A 576 42.37 14.89 -4.86
C HIS A 576 43.53 14.09 -4.28
N PHE A 577 43.41 12.73 -4.24
CA PHE A 577 44.49 11.87 -3.75
C PHE A 577 45.77 11.99 -4.58
N LEU A 578 45.66 12.15 -5.90
CA LEU A 578 46.81 12.35 -6.77
C LEU A 578 47.53 13.68 -6.43
N ASN A 579 46.77 14.75 -6.21
CA ASN A 579 47.35 16.04 -5.84
C ASN A 579 47.99 16.02 -4.44
N GLU A 580 47.43 15.28 -3.47
CA GLU A 580 48.05 15.07 -2.16
C GLU A 580 49.39 14.33 -2.28
N ALA A 581 49.42 13.21 -3.00
CA ALA A 581 50.66 12.44 -3.23
C ALA A 581 51.74 13.25 -3.95
N ILE A 582 51.37 14.03 -4.97
CA ILE A 582 52.32 14.95 -5.63
C ILE A 582 52.85 16.02 -4.64
N SER A 583 51.99 16.56 -3.79
CA SER A 583 52.40 17.56 -2.80
C SER A 583 53.37 16.99 -1.76
N GLU A 584 53.17 15.74 -1.31
CA GLU A 584 54.05 15.04 -0.38
C GLU A 584 55.43 14.81 -1.02
N VAL A 585 55.51 14.27 -2.26
CA VAL A 585 56.75 14.05 -2.98
C VAL A 585 57.51 15.36 -3.20
N LEU A 586 56.82 16.43 -3.60
CA LEU A 586 57.45 17.75 -3.76
C LEU A 586 57.99 18.33 -2.45
N GLN A 587 57.30 18.10 -1.32
CA GLN A 587 57.80 18.53 0.00
C GLN A 587 59.05 17.74 0.42
N GLU A 588 59.09 16.43 0.16
CA GLU A 588 60.27 15.59 0.42
C GLU A 588 61.48 16.04 -0.44
N GLU A 589 61.22 16.33 -1.73
CA GLU A 589 62.26 16.79 -2.63
C GLU A 589 62.82 18.17 -2.24
N ILE A 590 61.96 19.10 -1.86
CA ILE A 590 62.35 20.42 -1.34
C ILE A 590 63.17 20.28 -0.04
N ALA A 591 62.77 19.42 0.89
CA ALA A 591 63.46 19.14 2.12
C ALA A 591 64.89 18.57 1.84
N SER A 592 65.00 17.64 0.92
CA SER A 592 66.28 17.04 0.52
C SER A 592 67.25 18.07 -0.12
N ILE A 593 66.73 19.01 -0.91
CA ILE A 593 67.52 20.11 -1.52
C ILE A 593 67.95 21.11 -0.44
N SER A 594 67.13 21.41 0.56
CA SER A 594 67.48 22.29 1.65
C SER A 594 68.56 21.70 2.55
N ASP A 595 68.49 20.40 2.87
CA ASP A 595 69.53 19.70 3.65
C ASP A 595 70.86 19.65 2.90
N ASN A 596 70.85 19.41 1.59
CA ASN A 596 72.09 19.46 0.75
C ASN A 596 72.69 20.89 0.67
N SER A 597 71.89 21.93 0.71
CA SER A 597 72.33 23.33 0.70
C SER A 597 72.96 23.76 2.02
N GLU A 598 72.49 23.25 3.16
CA GLU A 598 73.10 23.46 4.49
C GLU A 598 74.43 22.68 4.62
N PHE A 599 74.47 21.44 4.05
CA PHE A 599 75.71 20.65 4.08
C PHE A 599 76.85 21.32 3.29
N ASN A 600 76.53 21.86 2.12
CA ASN A 600 77.52 22.59 1.30
C ASN A 600 78.01 23.92 1.96
N LYS A 601 77.15 24.61 2.67
CA LYS A 601 77.57 25.83 3.45
C LYS A 601 78.49 25.49 4.60
N THR A 602 78.29 24.35 5.27
CA THR A 602 79.15 23.89 6.37
C THR A 602 80.51 23.39 5.92
N GLU A 603 80.66 22.89 4.68
CA GLU A 603 81.93 22.52 4.04
C GLU A 603 82.70 23.77 3.55
N GLU A 604 82.03 24.75 2.96
CA GLU A 604 82.71 26.03 2.57
C GLU A 604 83.23 26.84 3.78
N GLU A 605 82.50 26.83 4.89
CA GLU A 605 82.96 27.47 6.15
C GLU A 605 84.17 26.72 6.77
N LYS A 606 84.27 25.40 6.62
CA LYS A 606 85.45 24.63 7.15
C LYS A 606 86.68 24.74 6.29
N ASN A 607 86.54 25.07 5.01
CA ASN A 607 87.72 25.26 4.12
C ASN A 607 88.27 26.70 4.11
N ASN A 608 87.60 27.61 4.79
CA ASN A 608 88.08 29.03 4.90
C ASN A 608 88.65 29.40 6.27
N VAL A 609 88.97 28.39 7.12
CA VAL A 609 89.74 28.53 8.35
C VAL A 609 91.06 27.79 8.17
#